data_7bca98d44c43512bbdb8ed7d24950b67
#
_entry.id   7bca98d44c43512bbdb8ed7d24950b67
#
_cell.length_a   1.000
_cell.length_b   1.000
_cell.length_c   1.000
_cell.angle_alpha   90.00
_cell.angle_beta   90.00
_cell.angle_gamma   90.00
#
_symmetry.space_group_name_H-M   'P 1'
#
loop_
_entity.id
_entity.type
_entity.pdbx_description
1 polymer ?
#
loop_
_entity_poly.entity_id
_entity_poly.type
_entity_poly.pdbx_seq_one_letter_code
_entity_poly.pdbx_strand_id
1 'polypeptide(L)'
;MEKRAESGYEILYLEQDMREFELYGTVRAVVSACDCMNYITEEDDLLTVFKLVNNYLDPDGIFIFDMNTTYKYREMLGNTTIAENREEGSFIWENEFDEETGINVYDLTLFLQEKTGFMRRTRRFIIRKPMNRRKSRNL
;
A
#
# COMPACT_ATOMS: atom_id res chain seq x y z
N MET A 1 4.39 18.70 4.98
CA MET A 1 4.29 20.11 4.57
C MET A 1 5.58 20.71 4.00
N GLU A 2 6.76 20.32 4.47
CA GLU A 2 8.05 20.82 3.94
C GLU A 2 8.25 20.58 2.44
N LYS A 3 7.98 19.38 1.92
CA LYS A 3 8.16 19.04 0.50
C LYS A 3 7.32 19.88 -0.48
N ARG A 4 6.22 20.48 -0.02
CA ARG A 4 5.39 21.38 -0.84
C ARG A 4 6.09 22.72 -1.12
N ALA A 5 6.84 23.21 -0.15
CA ALA A 5 7.58 24.48 -0.28
C ALA A 5 8.78 24.37 -1.24
N GLU A 6 9.37 23.18 -1.36
CA GLU A 6 10.54 22.92 -2.22
C GLU A 6 10.17 22.73 -3.69
N SER A 7 8.98 22.21 -3.99
CA SER A 7 8.55 21.88 -5.35
C SER A 7 8.16 23.08 -6.21
N GLY A 8 7.80 24.21 -5.60
CA GLY A 8 7.25 25.38 -6.29
C GLY A 8 5.84 25.19 -6.91
N TYR A 9 5.22 24.00 -6.71
CA TYR A 9 3.89 23.68 -7.20
C TYR A 9 2.86 23.70 -6.07
N GLU A 10 1.63 24.13 -6.38
CA GLU A 10 0.50 23.95 -5.48
C GLU A 10 0.02 22.49 -5.51
N ILE A 11 0.40 21.71 -4.50
CA ILE A 11 0.00 20.32 -4.34
C ILE A 11 -1.10 20.26 -3.27
N LEU A 12 -2.25 19.72 -3.64
CA LEU A 12 -3.33 19.41 -2.70
C LEU A 12 -3.10 18.03 -2.09
N TYR A 13 -2.96 17.98 -0.78
CA TYR A 13 -2.86 16.73 -0.02
C TYR A 13 -4.20 16.43 0.64
N LEU A 14 -4.77 15.26 0.34
CA LEU A 14 -6.02 14.78 0.92
C LEU A 14 -5.75 13.47 1.65
N GLU A 15 -6.31 13.32 2.83
CA GLU A 15 -6.32 12.06 3.59
C GLU A 15 -7.70 11.43 3.43
N GLN A 16 -7.79 10.40 2.58
CA GLN A 16 -9.04 9.73 2.23
C GLN A 16 -8.81 8.22 2.09
N ASP A 17 -9.87 7.44 2.33
CA ASP A 17 -9.88 6.01 2.00
C ASP A 17 -10.06 5.84 0.50
N MET A 18 -9.30 4.93 -0.11
CA MET A 18 -9.38 4.68 -1.56
C MET A 18 -10.73 4.10 -2.00
N ARG A 19 -11.54 3.57 -1.06
CA ARG A 19 -12.86 3.03 -1.32
C ARG A 19 -13.98 4.07 -1.33
N GLU A 20 -13.69 5.30 -0.89
CA GLU A 20 -14.69 6.36 -0.74
C GLU A 20 -14.12 7.77 -1.01
N PHE A 21 -13.00 7.86 -1.75
CA PHE A 21 -12.41 9.14 -2.04
C PHE A 21 -13.27 10.01 -2.96
N GLU A 22 -13.19 11.31 -2.74
CA GLU A 22 -13.88 12.33 -3.53
C GLU A 22 -12.88 13.35 -4.07
N LEU A 23 -13.05 13.73 -5.35
CA LEU A 23 -12.28 14.77 -5.99
C LEU A 23 -13.23 15.90 -6.47
N TYR A 24 -12.71 17.10 -6.54
CA TYR A 24 -13.47 18.28 -7.02
C TYR A 24 -13.70 18.30 -8.55
N GLY A 25 -13.10 17.38 -9.29
CA GLY A 25 -13.21 17.28 -10.73
C GLY A 25 -12.51 16.01 -11.23
N THR A 26 -12.39 15.90 -12.56
CA THR A 26 -11.72 14.76 -13.20
C THR A 26 -10.23 15.02 -13.36
N VAL A 27 -9.48 13.94 -13.57
CA VAL A 27 -8.03 13.93 -13.75
C VAL A 27 -7.61 13.09 -14.95
N ARG A 28 -6.51 13.46 -15.61
CA ARG A 28 -5.97 12.71 -16.75
C ARG A 28 -5.29 11.42 -16.38
N ALA A 29 -4.76 11.34 -15.17
CA ALA A 29 -4.05 10.16 -14.71
C ALA A 29 -4.25 9.94 -13.22
N VAL A 30 -4.42 8.68 -12.83
CA VAL A 30 -4.39 8.22 -11.45
C VAL A 30 -3.22 7.26 -11.31
N VAL A 31 -2.41 7.42 -10.26
CA VAL A 31 -1.28 6.54 -9.96
C VAL A 31 -1.43 6.00 -8.54
N SER A 32 -1.45 4.67 -8.40
CA SER A 32 -1.43 3.97 -7.13
C SER A 32 -0.12 3.20 -7.00
N ALA A 33 0.78 3.68 -6.17
CA ALA A 33 2.13 3.13 -6.01
C ALA A 33 2.30 2.45 -4.64
N CYS A 34 3.37 1.65 -4.49
CA CYS A 34 3.73 0.97 -3.25
C CYS A 34 2.71 -0.08 -2.79
N ASP A 35 2.27 -0.92 -3.74
CA ASP A 35 1.34 -2.04 -3.50
C ASP A 35 0.06 -1.66 -2.71
N CYS A 36 -0.38 -0.40 -2.85
CA CYS A 36 -1.59 0.09 -2.18
C CYS A 36 -2.82 -0.76 -2.49
N MET A 37 -2.95 -1.24 -3.73
CA MET A 37 -4.07 -2.09 -4.14
C MET A 37 -4.14 -3.41 -3.36
N ASN A 38 -3.01 -3.91 -2.85
CA ASN A 38 -2.99 -5.16 -2.07
C ASN A 38 -3.54 -5.01 -0.64
N TYR A 39 -3.77 -3.78 -0.15
CA TYR A 39 -4.48 -3.55 1.12
C TYR A 39 -5.97 -3.86 1.02
N ILE A 40 -6.53 -3.84 -0.18
CA ILE A 40 -7.93 -4.16 -0.42
C ILE A 40 -8.06 -5.69 -0.50
N THR A 41 -8.58 -6.30 0.56
CA THR A 41 -8.70 -7.75 0.70
C THR A 41 -9.99 -8.31 0.12
N GLU A 42 -11.05 -7.48 0.05
CA GLU A 42 -12.35 -7.87 -0.46
C GLU A 42 -12.52 -7.49 -1.94
N GLU A 43 -13.09 -8.40 -2.74
CA GLU A 43 -13.27 -8.20 -4.18
C GLU A 43 -14.28 -7.08 -4.49
N ASP A 44 -15.32 -6.93 -3.69
CA ASP A 44 -16.32 -5.86 -3.85
C ASP A 44 -15.72 -4.48 -3.55
N ASP A 45 -14.85 -4.39 -2.56
CA ASP A 45 -14.12 -3.16 -2.25
C ASP A 45 -13.16 -2.79 -3.37
N LEU A 46 -12.46 -3.80 -3.93
CA LEU A 46 -11.57 -3.59 -5.06
C LEU A 46 -12.33 -3.07 -6.29
N LEU A 47 -13.51 -3.67 -6.57
CA LEU A 47 -14.38 -3.19 -7.64
C LEU A 47 -14.85 -1.75 -7.40
N THR A 48 -15.13 -1.39 -6.14
CA THR A 48 -15.49 -0.03 -5.75
C THR A 48 -14.38 0.95 -6.04
N VAL A 49 -13.12 0.61 -5.70
CA VAL A 49 -11.95 1.44 -6.03
C VAL A 49 -11.83 1.66 -7.54
N PHE A 50 -11.95 0.60 -8.36
CA PHE A 50 -11.88 0.74 -9.83
C PHE A 50 -13.02 1.62 -10.38
N LYS A 51 -14.24 1.49 -9.84
CA LYS A 51 -15.37 2.34 -10.24
C LYS A 51 -15.14 3.80 -9.89
N LEU A 52 -14.62 4.08 -8.70
CA LEU A 52 -14.30 5.44 -8.27
C LEU A 52 -13.20 6.06 -9.15
N VAL A 53 -12.12 5.31 -9.40
CA VAL A 53 -11.07 5.76 -10.31
C VAL A 53 -11.64 6.06 -11.70
N ASN A 54 -12.47 5.16 -12.26
CA ASN A 54 -13.10 5.39 -13.56
C ASN A 54 -14.03 6.62 -13.57
N ASN A 55 -14.73 6.88 -12.46
CA ASN A 55 -15.61 8.05 -12.33
C ASN A 55 -14.85 9.37 -12.37
N TYR A 56 -13.62 9.39 -11.85
CA TYR A 56 -12.80 10.60 -11.78
C TYR A 56 -11.74 10.70 -12.89
N LEU A 57 -11.61 9.70 -13.76
CA LEU A 57 -10.76 9.81 -14.93
C LEU A 57 -11.45 10.60 -16.06
N ASP A 58 -10.69 11.46 -16.72
CA ASP A 58 -11.10 12.06 -18.00
C ASP A 58 -11.35 10.94 -19.04
N PRO A 59 -12.13 11.20 -20.08
CA PRO A 59 -12.13 10.36 -21.28
C PRO A 59 -10.69 10.14 -21.77
N ASP A 60 -10.32 8.88 -22.03
CA ASP A 60 -8.95 8.46 -22.39
C ASP A 60 -7.89 8.69 -21.29
N GLY A 61 -8.32 8.90 -20.05
CA GLY A 61 -7.43 8.97 -18.88
C GLY A 61 -6.79 7.62 -18.55
N ILE A 62 -5.70 7.64 -17.80
CA ILE A 62 -4.88 6.45 -17.52
C ILE A 62 -4.88 6.15 -16.03
N PHE A 63 -5.10 4.90 -15.66
CA PHE A 63 -4.85 4.38 -14.32
C PHE A 63 -3.61 3.50 -14.31
N ILE A 64 -2.62 3.87 -13.52
CA ILE A 64 -1.36 3.13 -13.33
C ILE A 64 -1.31 2.66 -11.89
N PHE A 65 -1.10 1.36 -11.67
CA PHE A 65 -0.91 0.80 -10.35
C PHE A 65 0.07 -0.35 -10.35
N ASP A 66 0.77 -0.53 -9.23
CA ASP A 66 1.56 -1.72 -8.95
C ASP A 66 0.77 -2.69 -8.08
N MET A 67 1.14 -3.96 -8.15
CA MET A 67 0.53 -5.00 -7.34
C MET A 67 1.50 -6.13 -7.04
N ASN A 68 1.40 -6.67 -5.86
CA ASN A 68 2.06 -7.89 -5.47
C ASN A 68 1.20 -9.10 -5.82
N THR A 69 1.81 -10.07 -6.50
CA THR A 69 1.15 -11.31 -6.90
C THR A 69 1.35 -12.41 -5.86
N THR A 70 0.59 -13.50 -5.96
CA THR A 70 0.79 -14.72 -5.17
C THR A 70 2.23 -15.22 -5.24
N TYR A 71 2.86 -15.13 -6.43
CA TYR A 71 4.26 -15.52 -6.60
C TYR A 71 5.19 -14.75 -5.66
N LYS A 72 5.00 -13.43 -5.53
CA LYS A 72 5.84 -12.62 -4.64
C LYS A 72 5.70 -13.04 -3.18
N TYR A 73 4.47 -13.24 -2.71
CA TYR A 73 4.25 -13.62 -1.32
C TYR A 73 4.68 -15.05 -1.01
N ARG A 74 4.46 -16.00 -1.93
CA ARG A 74 4.79 -17.41 -1.74
C ARG A 74 6.27 -17.70 -1.96
N GLU A 75 6.81 -17.29 -3.11
CA GLU A 75 8.13 -17.73 -3.57
C GLU A 75 9.25 -16.77 -3.20
N MET A 76 8.97 -15.46 -3.19
CA MET A 76 10.01 -14.46 -2.93
C MET A 76 10.11 -14.08 -1.46
N LEU A 77 8.98 -13.86 -0.79
CA LEU A 77 8.93 -13.52 0.62
C LEU A 77 8.75 -14.78 1.49
N GLY A 78 7.79 -15.63 1.15
CA GLY A 78 7.49 -16.82 1.93
C GLY A 78 7.25 -16.50 3.41
N ASN A 79 7.58 -17.45 4.28
CA ASN A 79 7.52 -17.27 5.73
C ASN A 79 8.92 -16.89 6.24
N THR A 80 9.37 -15.67 5.92
CA THR A 80 10.71 -15.17 6.23
C THR A 80 10.68 -14.10 7.30
N THR A 81 11.80 -13.96 8.01
CA THR A 81 12.06 -12.87 8.91
C THR A 81 13.22 -12.02 8.36
N ILE A 82 12.97 -10.73 8.20
CA ILE A 82 13.97 -9.74 7.80
C ILE A 82 14.20 -8.83 8.99
N ALA A 83 15.45 -8.68 9.39
CA ALA A 83 15.83 -7.76 10.45
C ALA A 83 16.95 -6.84 9.98
N GLU A 84 16.84 -5.58 10.30
CA GLU A 84 17.86 -4.59 9.98
C GLU A 84 18.11 -3.69 11.19
N ASN A 85 19.37 -3.39 11.42
CA ASN A 85 19.83 -2.52 12.48
C ASN A 85 20.52 -1.31 11.88
N ARG A 86 20.02 -0.11 12.20
CA ARG A 86 20.55 1.19 11.75
C ARG A 86 20.84 2.08 12.96
N GLU A 87 21.60 3.14 12.74
CA GLU A 87 21.94 4.10 13.80
C GLU A 87 20.70 4.72 14.46
N GLU A 88 19.67 5.02 13.65
CA GLU A 88 18.44 5.69 14.09
C GLU A 88 17.39 4.73 14.67
N GLY A 89 17.56 3.42 14.47
CA GLY A 89 16.61 2.40 14.92
C GLY A 89 16.77 1.07 14.21
N SER A 90 15.97 0.12 14.64
CA SER A 90 15.98 -1.23 14.10
C SER A 90 14.57 -1.70 13.75
N PHE A 91 14.45 -2.65 12.86
CA PHE A 91 13.19 -3.32 12.64
C PHE A 91 13.34 -4.83 12.54
N ILE A 92 12.27 -5.51 12.88
CA ILE A 92 12.04 -6.92 12.62
C ILE A 92 10.75 -7.01 11.82
N TRP A 93 10.82 -7.57 10.63
CA TRP A 93 9.68 -7.81 9.77
C TRP A 93 9.55 -9.32 9.54
N GLU A 94 8.50 -9.87 10.09
CA GLU A 94 8.11 -11.27 9.90
C GLU A 94 7.01 -11.30 8.85
N ASN A 95 7.21 -12.10 7.80
CA ASN A 95 6.24 -12.30 6.75
C ASN A 95 5.63 -13.67 6.87
N GLU A 96 4.31 -13.76 6.82
CA GLU A 96 3.56 -15.01 6.82
C GLU A 96 2.54 -14.98 5.68
N PHE A 97 2.61 -16.00 4.82
CA PHE A 97 1.65 -16.20 3.75
C PHE A 97 0.81 -17.43 4.02
N ASP A 98 -0.50 -17.24 4.20
CA ASP A 98 -1.47 -18.31 4.37
C ASP A 98 -1.98 -18.76 2.99
N GLU A 99 -1.62 -19.99 2.62
CA GLU A 99 -2.00 -20.64 1.36
C GLU A 99 -3.51 -20.88 1.24
N GLU A 100 -4.20 -21.13 2.35
CA GLU A 100 -5.61 -21.49 2.38
C GLU A 100 -6.50 -20.29 2.12
N THR A 101 -6.22 -19.17 2.78
CA THR A 101 -6.96 -17.91 2.62
C THR A 101 -6.40 -17.03 1.51
N GLY A 102 -5.15 -17.28 1.11
CA GLY A 102 -4.40 -16.42 0.21
C GLY A 102 -4.06 -15.05 0.81
N ILE A 103 -4.06 -14.93 2.12
CA ILE A 103 -3.72 -13.70 2.85
C ILE A 103 -2.24 -13.69 3.20
N ASN A 104 -1.61 -12.56 3.03
CA ASN A 104 -0.26 -12.30 3.50
C ASN A 104 -0.28 -11.31 4.66
N VAL A 105 0.43 -11.62 5.72
CA VAL A 105 0.55 -10.79 6.91
C VAL A 105 1.99 -10.32 7.07
N TYR A 106 2.19 -9.02 7.22
CA TYR A 106 3.45 -8.44 7.66
C TYR A 106 3.31 -8.10 9.14
N ASP A 107 4.09 -8.77 9.97
CA ASP A 107 4.27 -8.40 11.38
C ASP A 107 5.54 -7.56 11.50
N LEU A 108 5.36 -6.27 11.65
CA LEU A 108 6.44 -5.30 11.67
C LEU A 108 6.65 -4.75 13.07
N THR A 109 7.78 -5.07 13.68
CA THR A 109 8.24 -4.47 14.93
C THR A 109 9.33 -3.45 14.65
N LEU A 110 9.11 -2.21 15.08
CA LEU A 110 10.04 -1.10 14.98
C LEU A 110 10.60 -0.74 16.36
N PHE A 111 11.88 -0.47 16.43
CA PHE A 111 12.57 0.08 17.58
C PHE A 111 13.19 1.42 17.17
N LEU A 112 12.63 2.52 17.63
CA LEU A 112 13.07 3.86 17.26
C LEU A 112 13.69 4.55 18.46
N GLN A 113 14.86 5.16 18.27
CA GLN A 113 15.49 5.95 19.30
C GLN A 113 14.75 7.27 19.48
N GLU A 114 14.34 7.56 20.69
CA GLU A 114 13.77 8.84 21.08
C GLU A 114 14.86 9.84 21.47
N LYS A 115 14.53 11.12 21.41
CA LYS A 115 15.46 12.21 21.83
C LYS A 115 15.95 12.09 23.28
N THR A 116 15.25 11.33 24.08
CA THR A 116 15.58 11.01 25.47
C THR A 116 16.64 9.92 25.62
N GLY A 117 17.06 9.28 24.53
CA GLY A 117 17.97 8.14 24.51
C GLY A 117 17.31 6.79 24.75
N PHE A 118 16.01 6.74 25.04
CA PHE A 118 15.26 5.50 25.16
C PHE A 118 14.82 4.99 23.79
N MET A 119 14.62 3.65 23.71
CA MET A 119 14.08 2.99 22.50
C MET A 119 12.57 2.78 22.65
N ARG A 120 11.81 3.35 21.73
CA ARG A 120 10.37 3.08 21.64
C ARG A 120 10.11 1.91 20.72
N ARG A 121 9.42 0.89 21.21
CA ARG A 121 8.94 -0.25 20.43
C ARG A 121 7.53 0.02 19.90
N THR A 122 7.34 -0.19 18.61
CA THR A 122 6.01 -0.17 17.97
C THR A 122 5.86 -1.43 17.14
N ARG A 123 4.71 -2.10 17.23
CA ARG A 123 4.37 -3.30 16.43
C ARG A 123 3.13 -3.03 15.62
N ARG A 124 3.12 -3.45 14.35
CA ARG A 124 1.99 -3.32 13.44
C ARG A 124 1.80 -4.60 12.67
N PHE A 125 0.54 -4.99 12.52
CA PHE A 125 0.11 -6.05 11.61
C PHE A 125 -0.46 -5.40 10.37
N ILE A 126 0.04 -5.79 9.21
CA ILE A 126 -0.38 -5.25 7.92
C ILE A 126 -0.87 -6.43 7.08
N ILE A 127 -2.15 -6.43 6.77
CA ILE A 127 -2.78 -7.49 5.98
C ILE A 127 -2.76 -7.11 4.52
N ARG A 128 -2.38 -8.06 3.67
CA ARG A 128 -2.29 -7.92 2.21
C ARG A 128 -2.98 -9.10 1.53
N LYS A 129 -3.59 -8.85 0.38
CA LYS A 129 -4.10 -9.89 -0.49
C LYS A 129 -3.42 -9.80 -1.85
N PRO A 130 -2.86 -10.92 -2.36
CA PRO A 130 -2.25 -10.91 -3.68
C PRO A 130 -3.28 -10.68 -4.76
N MET A 131 -2.87 -9.93 -5.78
CA MET A 131 -3.64 -9.76 -6.99
C MET A 131 -3.01 -10.55 -8.12
N ASN A 132 -3.81 -11.26 -8.89
CA ASN A 132 -3.36 -11.99 -10.07
C ASN A 132 -3.87 -11.30 -11.35
N ARG A 133 -3.02 -11.27 -12.37
CA ARG A 133 -3.27 -10.59 -13.64
C ARG A 133 -4.61 -10.95 -14.33
N ARG A 134 -5.16 -12.14 -14.04
CA ARG A 134 -6.47 -12.56 -14.57
C ARG A 134 -7.64 -11.90 -13.85
N LYS A 135 -7.52 -11.65 -12.54
CA LYS A 135 -8.57 -10.97 -11.75
C LYS A 135 -8.66 -9.48 -12.08
N SER A 136 -7.52 -8.81 -12.26
CA SER A 136 -7.49 -7.37 -12.56
C SER A 136 -8.01 -7.00 -13.97
N ARG A 137 -8.10 -7.96 -14.91
CA ARG A 137 -8.64 -7.71 -16.27
C ARG A 137 -10.14 -7.86 -16.37
N ASN A 138 -10.79 -8.46 -15.39
CA ASN A 138 -12.23 -8.74 -15.38
C ASN A 138 -13.01 -7.80 -14.45
N LEU A 139 -12.33 -6.85 -13.83
CA LEU A 139 -12.87 -5.76 -13.02
C LEU A 139 -12.90 -4.46 -13.83
#